data_e7f5b72a5dd2e9a565bf08ab9fa3f3e2
#
_entry.id   e7f5b72a5dd2e9a565bf08ab9fa3f3e2
#
_cell.length_a   1.000
_cell.length_b   1.000
_cell.length_c   1.000
_cell.angle_alpha   90.00
_cell.angle_beta   90.00
_cell.angle_gamma   90.00
#
_symmetry.space_group_name_H-M   'P 1'
#
loop_
_entity.id
_entity.type
_entity.pdbx_description
1 polymer ?
#
loop_
_entity_poly.entity_id
_entity_poly.type
_entity_poly.pdbx_seq_one_letter_code
_entity_poly.pdbx_strand_id
1 'polypeptide(L)'
;MPIVVVFLIFVVCLVIAIPVSISLGIVSVLPGAFDPSFTASAQFVIRSMFGGIDSFPLLAVPMFVLSGIVMAKGGISKKLFDVFAYFLGKRTAGMPCAVIITCLFYGAISGSGPATVAAVGSMTIPILMELGYDKKFVTAVVAVAGGLGVIIPPSIPFIMYGMAAGESVSDLFIAGIIPGLLIGGLLMIYAIYYCKKYGEDKEKIAEEIGKLHAKGFLKVLKESFFALLSPVIILGCIYSGIASPTEAAVISVFYALIISLFIYRTIQVKNIWGIIVESTRTYAPLLFILAASIAFSRVLTLMQVPQAVSEWILTHFSNPIVILIVINIFLLIVGMVMDTTPAILILSPILLPIVTEIGMDPIHFGVMMVVNLAIGFVTPPIGVNLFVASSLTEIPIMEIAKKAFPMIVFFLIALLLITFIPGISLVLL
;
A
#
# COMPACT_ATOMS: atom_id res chain seq x y z
N MET A 1 6.54 30.01 17.84
CA MET A 1 6.01 30.18 16.47
C MET A 1 4.61 29.54 16.42
N PRO A 2 3.58 30.20 15.82
CA PRO A 2 2.22 29.62 15.73
C PRO A 2 2.21 28.33 14.86
N ILE A 3 1.45 27.32 15.30
CA ILE A 3 1.29 26.03 14.62
C ILE A 3 0.87 26.23 13.15
N VAL A 4 -0.07 27.15 12.92
CA VAL A 4 -0.60 27.45 11.57
C VAL A 4 0.51 27.87 10.60
N VAL A 5 1.51 28.62 11.07
CA VAL A 5 2.63 29.09 10.24
C VAL A 5 3.52 27.92 9.81
N VAL A 6 3.76 26.93 10.69
CA VAL A 6 4.54 25.72 10.36
C VAL A 6 3.87 24.94 9.24
N PHE A 7 2.55 24.69 9.36
CA PHE A 7 1.79 23.99 8.32
C PHE A 7 1.68 24.80 7.03
N LEU A 8 1.52 26.13 7.12
CA LEU A 8 1.47 26.98 5.94
C LEU A 8 2.80 26.96 5.16
N ILE A 9 3.94 27.03 5.86
CA ILE A 9 5.26 26.92 5.23
C ILE A 9 5.42 25.51 4.62
N PHE A 10 4.97 24.45 5.29
CA PHE A 10 5.00 23.11 4.75
C PHE A 10 4.22 23.02 3.42
N VAL A 11 2.99 23.53 3.39
CA VAL A 11 2.17 23.58 2.17
C VAL A 11 2.84 24.40 1.07
N VAL A 12 3.41 25.55 1.39
CA VAL A 12 4.15 26.39 0.42
C VAL A 12 5.34 25.61 -0.15
N CYS A 13 6.13 24.92 0.69
CA CYS A 13 7.23 24.07 0.21
C CYS A 13 6.74 23.00 -0.78
N LEU A 14 5.60 22.37 -0.51
CA LEU A 14 5.02 21.37 -1.42
C LEU A 14 4.54 22.00 -2.74
N VAL A 15 3.90 23.17 -2.69
CA VAL A 15 3.41 23.88 -3.89
C VAL A 15 4.55 24.31 -4.80
N ILE A 16 5.68 24.72 -4.25
CA ILE A 16 6.90 25.05 -5.04
C ILE A 16 7.74 23.82 -5.39
N ALA A 17 7.16 22.60 -5.22
CA ALA A 17 7.76 21.32 -5.60
C ALA A 17 9.07 20.96 -4.87
N ILE A 18 9.29 21.45 -3.64
CA ILE A 18 10.36 20.96 -2.77
C ILE A 18 10.03 19.52 -2.36
N PRO A 19 10.99 18.56 -2.44
CA PRO A 19 10.77 17.20 -1.99
C PRO A 19 10.23 17.12 -0.56
N VAL A 20 9.25 16.25 -0.31
CA VAL A 20 8.57 16.13 1.00
C VAL A 20 9.55 15.99 2.17
N SER A 21 10.58 15.16 2.01
CA SER A 21 11.61 14.94 3.04
C SER A 21 12.37 16.23 3.42
N ILE A 22 12.71 17.04 2.42
CA ILE A 22 13.39 18.33 2.63
C ILE A 22 12.42 19.33 3.27
N SER A 23 11.20 19.40 2.79
CA SER A 23 10.14 20.24 3.36
C SER A 23 9.92 19.95 4.85
N LEU A 24 9.82 18.66 5.21
CA LEU A 24 9.69 18.22 6.60
C LEU A 24 10.92 18.59 7.44
N GLY A 25 12.12 18.45 6.90
CA GLY A 25 13.36 18.87 7.55
C GLY A 25 13.38 20.39 7.84
N ILE A 26 13.01 21.19 6.84
CA ILE A 26 12.93 22.67 6.98
C ILE A 26 11.94 23.03 8.08
N VAL A 27 10.69 22.56 7.99
CA VAL A 27 9.65 22.97 8.96
C VAL A 27 9.91 22.43 10.37
N SER A 28 10.69 21.36 10.51
CA SER A 28 11.09 20.83 11.82
C SER A 28 12.10 21.73 12.54
N VAL A 29 12.97 22.41 11.81
CA VAL A 29 14.01 23.29 12.38
C VAL A 29 13.47 24.69 12.67
N LEU A 30 12.46 25.14 11.93
CA LEU A 30 11.96 26.52 12.03
C LEU A 30 11.53 26.95 13.45
N PRO A 31 10.76 26.16 14.24
CA PRO A 31 10.34 26.58 15.57
C PRO A 31 11.52 26.95 16.48
N GLY A 32 12.59 26.13 16.49
CA GLY A 32 13.79 26.39 17.26
C GLY A 32 14.68 27.51 16.68
N ALA A 33 14.59 27.76 15.37
CA ALA A 33 15.32 28.87 14.75
C ALA A 33 14.70 30.22 15.06
N PHE A 34 13.37 30.32 15.17
CA PHE A 34 12.65 31.55 15.52
C PHE A 34 12.56 31.79 17.02
N ASP A 35 12.63 30.74 17.83
CA ASP A 35 12.59 30.82 19.29
C ASP A 35 13.72 29.96 19.88
N PRO A 36 14.89 30.59 20.23
CA PRO A 36 16.00 29.86 20.81
C PRO A 36 15.71 29.21 22.18
N SER A 37 14.62 29.58 22.85
CA SER A 37 14.17 28.95 24.09
C SER A 37 13.39 27.66 23.84
N PHE A 38 12.94 27.44 22.61
CA PHE A 38 12.22 26.21 22.23
C PHE A 38 13.15 25.00 22.18
N THR A 39 12.77 23.94 22.82
CA THR A 39 13.62 22.73 23.01
C THR A 39 14.01 22.00 21.73
N ALA A 40 13.25 22.18 20.62
CA ALA A 40 13.54 21.55 19.33
C ALA A 40 14.57 22.32 18.51
N SER A 41 15.83 22.37 19.01
CA SER A 41 16.96 22.85 18.23
C SER A 41 17.26 22.02 16.98
N ALA A 42 18.04 22.56 16.04
CA ALA A 42 18.52 21.79 14.88
C ALA A 42 19.23 20.48 15.29
N GLN A 43 19.97 20.49 16.40
CA GLN A 43 20.61 19.30 16.96
C GLN A 43 19.57 18.26 17.43
N PHE A 44 18.47 18.68 18.05
CA PHE A 44 17.37 17.82 18.43
C PHE A 44 16.72 17.18 17.20
N VAL A 45 16.48 17.94 16.14
CA VAL A 45 15.90 17.46 14.88
C VAL A 45 16.79 16.39 14.26
N ILE A 46 18.10 16.66 14.13
CA ILE A 46 19.06 15.69 13.57
C ILE A 46 19.11 14.41 14.43
N ARG A 47 19.20 14.52 15.76
CA ARG A 47 19.16 13.36 16.66
C ARG A 47 17.87 12.57 16.52
N SER A 48 16.74 13.26 16.35
CA SER A 48 15.44 12.63 16.14
C SER A 48 15.36 11.90 14.81
N MET A 49 15.97 12.42 13.75
CA MET A 49 16.08 11.75 12.47
C MET A 49 16.86 10.44 12.59
N PHE A 50 18.06 10.47 13.19
CA PHE A 50 18.87 9.26 13.36
C PHE A 50 18.21 8.23 14.30
N GLY A 51 17.75 8.66 15.48
CA GLY A 51 17.10 7.78 16.43
C GLY A 51 15.76 7.21 15.93
N GLY A 52 15.11 7.89 14.99
CA GLY A 52 13.87 7.41 14.40
C GLY A 52 14.04 6.25 13.41
N ILE A 53 15.16 6.24 12.70
CA ILE A 53 15.48 5.14 11.76
C ILE A 53 16.27 3.99 12.40
N ASP A 54 16.79 4.17 13.59
CA ASP A 54 17.47 3.11 14.38
C ASP A 54 16.42 2.27 15.11
N SER A 55 15.67 1.48 14.34
CA SER A 55 14.57 0.66 14.83
C SER A 55 14.55 -0.69 14.14
N PHE A 56 14.50 -1.79 14.94
CA PHE A 56 14.49 -3.15 14.41
C PHE A 56 13.31 -3.45 13.46
N PRO A 57 12.05 -3.05 13.74
CA PRO A 57 10.95 -3.24 12.82
C PRO A 57 11.15 -2.57 11.45
N LEU A 58 11.92 -1.48 11.40
CA LEU A 58 12.17 -0.76 10.16
C LEU A 58 13.01 -1.56 9.15
N LEU A 59 13.85 -2.50 9.64
CA LEU A 59 14.62 -3.38 8.77
C LEU A 59 13.74 -4.28 7.88
N ALA A 60 12.49 -4.49 8.27
CA ALA A 60 11.53 -5.23 7.45
C ALA A 60 11.28 -4.54 6.09
N VAL A 61 11.29 -3.21 6.05
CA VAL A 61 10.98 -2.44 4.82
C VAL A 61 11.97 -2.74 3.68
N PRO A 62 13.29 -2.53 3.84
CA PRO A 62 14.25 -2.85 2.78
C PRO A 62 14.20 -4.33 2.37
N MET A 63 13.94 -5.25 3.33
CA MET A 63 13.86 -6.67 3.04
C MET A 63 12.60 -7.02 2.21
N PHE A 64 11.42 -6.49 2.56
CA PHE A 64 10.21 -6.70 1.73
C PHE A 64 10.34 -6.06 0.35
N VAL A 65 10.92 -4.85 0.23
CA VAL A 65 11.19 -4.22 -1.06
C VAL A 65 12.11 -5.09 -1.91
N LEU A 66 13.20 -5.59 -1.34
CA LEU A 66 14.14 -6.48 -2.03
C LEU A 66 13.45 -7.78 -2.46
N SER A 67 12.71 -8.43 -1.56
CA SER A 67 11.94 -9.64 -1.83
C SER A 67 10.95 -9.40 -2.98
N GLY A 68 10.17 -8.32 -2.94
CA GLY A 68 9.22 -7.95 -3.98
C GLY A 68 9.88 -7.78 -5.36
N ILE A 69 11.03 -7.09 -5.45
CA ILE A 69 11.77 -6.91 -6.71
C ILE A 69 12.32 -8.24 -7.23
N VAL A 70 12.89 -9.08 -6.36
CA VAL A 70 13.35 -10.43 -6.72
C VAL A 70 12.21 -11.25 -7.29
N MET A 71 11.03 -11.22 -6.63
CA MET A 71 9.86 -11.98 -7.07
C MET A 71 9.25 -11.46 -8.36
N ALA A 72 9.25 -10.13 -8.58
CA ALA A 72 8.82 -9.53 -9.84
C ALA A 72 9.69 -10.01 -11.01
N LYS A 73 11.01 -9.88 -10.87
CA LYS A 73 11.97 -10.34 -11.89
C LYS A 73 12.05 -11.86 -12.01
N GLY A 74 11.72 -12.55 -10.92
CA GLY A 74 11.60 -14.01 -10.84
C GLY A 74 10.41 -14.59 -11.59
N GLY A 75 9.51 -13.75 -12.13
CA GLY A 75 8.32 -14.19 -12.88
C GLY A 75 7.22 -14.80 -12.00
N ILE A 76 7.26 -14.55 -10.69
CA ILE A 76 6.30 -15.10 -9.72
C ILE A 76 4.89 -14.54 -9.97
N SER A 77 4.78 -13.26 -10.33
CA SER A 77 3.49 -12.62 -10.68
C SER A 77 2.77 -13.35 -11.82
N LYS A 78 3.51 -13.79 -12.86
CA LYS A 78 2.94 -14.56 -13.96
C LYS A 78 2.43 -15.92 -13.52
N LYS A 79 3.18 -16.61 -12.66
CA LYS A 79 2.77 -17.91 -12.14
C LYS A 79 1.51 -17.83 -11.28
N LEU A 80 1.39 -16.77 -10.48
CA LEU A 80 0.16 -16.50 -9.71
C LEU A 80 -1.02 -16.23 -10.65
N PHE A 81 -0.84 -15.37 -11.65
CA PHE A 81 -1.89 -15.06 -12.62
C PHE A 81 -2.35 -16.31 -13.38
N ASP A 82 -1.44 -17.15 -13.88
CA ASP A 82 -1.75 -18.37 -14.62
C ASP A 82 -2.66 -19.32 -13.83
N VAL A 83 -2.44 -19.46 -12.51
CA VAL A 83 -3.32 -20.27 -11.65
C VAL A 83 -4.70 -19.66 -11.54
N PHE A 84 -4.81 -18.37 -11.25
CA PHE A 84 -6.13 -17.75 -11.08
C PHE A 84 -6.88 -17.67 -12.42
N ALA A 85 -6.18 -17.42 -13.51
CA ALA A 85 -6.75 -17.50 -14.87
C ALA A 85 -7.24 -18.92 -15.21
N TYR A 86 -6.51 -19.96 -14.79
CA TYR A 86 -6.94 -21.35 -14.99
C TYR A 86 -8.31 -21.64 -14.36
N PHE A 87 -8.55 -21.16 -13.12
CA PHE A 87 -9.82 -21.40 -12.42
C PHE A 87 -10.96 -20.46 -12.85
N LEU A 88 -10.64 -19.21 -13.11
CA LEU A 88 -11.65 -18.16 -13.30
C LEU A 88 -11.87 -17.82 -14.78
N GLY A 89 -10.88 -18.03 -15.65
CA GLY A 89 -10.83 -17.47 -16.99
C GLY A 89 -12.04 -17.81 -17.88
N LYS A 90 -12.70 -18.95 -17.67
CA LYS A 90 -13.92 -19.34 -18.41
C LYS A 90 -15.18 -18.59 -17.95
N ARG A 91 -15.14 -17.92 -16.78
CA ARG A 91 -16.29 -17.22 -16.23
C ARG A 91 -16.35 -15.79 -16.77
N THR A 92 -17.52 -15.19 -16.76
CA THR A 92 -17.67 -13.76 -17.08
C THR A 92 -16.80 -12.91 -16.15
N ALA A 93 -16.01 -11.99 -16.72
CA ALA A 93 -14.99 -11.22 -16.02
C ALA A 93 -13.89 -12.07 -15.36
N GLY A 94 -13.72 -13.31 -15.78
CA GLY A 94 -12.76 -14.22 -15.15
C GLY A 94 -11.33 -13.71 -15.21
N MET A 95 -10.92 -13.11 -16.33
CA MET A 95 -9.58 -12.55 -16.50
C MET A 95 -9.34 -11.29 -15.65
N PRO A 96 -10.21 -10.26 -15.63
CA PRO A 96 -10.09 -9.14 -14.69
C PRO A 96 -10.12 -9.58 -13.22
N CYS A 97 -10.96 -10.55 -12.85
CA CYS A 97 -10.97 -11.09 -11.48
C CYS A 97 -9.65 -11.81 -11.14
N ALA A 98 -9.06 -12.55 -12.08
CA ALA A 98 -7.75 -13.17 -11.90
C ALA A 98 -6.66 -12.10 -11.67
N VAL A 99 -6.73 -10.95 -12.35
CA VAL A 99 -5.82 -9.81 -12.08
C VAL A 99 -5.99 -9.29 -10.66
N ILE A 100 -7.22 -9.06 -10.20
CA ILE A 100 -7.49 -8.54 -8.84
C ILE A 100 -6.96 -9.50 -7.78
N ILE A 101 -7.21 -10.81 -7.93
CA ILE A 101 -6.68 -11.82 -7.00
C ILE A 101 -5.15 -11.90 -7.09
N THR A 102 -4.57 -11.76 -8.28
CA THR A 102 -3.12 -11.69 -8.43
C THR A 102 -2.54 -10.48 -7.70
N CYS A 103 -3.21 -9.32 -7.76
CA CYS A 103 -2.81 -8.13 -6.98
C CYS A 103 -2.90 -8.38 -5.47
N LEU A 104 -3.93 -9.09 -4.98
CA LEU A 104 -4.03 -9.49 -3.56
C LEU A 104 -2.83 -10.33 -3.14
N PHE A 105 -2.55 -11.41 -3.88
CA PHE A 105 -1.45 -12.33 -3.55
C PHE A 105 -0.07 -11.69 -3.76
N TYR A 106 0.10 -10.89 -4.80
CA TYR A 106 1.36 -10.20 -5.04
C TYR A 106 1.56 -9.07 -4.02
N GLY A 107 0.48 -8.41 -3.62
CA GLY A 107 0.48 -7.45 -2.50
C GLY A 107 1.01 -8.07 -1.21
N ALA A 108 0.56 -9.29 -0.90
CA ALA A 108 1.05 -10.11 0.22
C ALA A 108 2.54 -10.52 0.12
N ILE A 109 3.23 -10.06 -0.90
CA ILE A 109 4.67 -10.29 -1.09
C ILE A 109 5.42 -8.95 -1.09
N SER A 110 4.90 -7.95 -1.82
CA SER A 110 5.57 -6.67 -2.05
C SER A 110 5.34 -5.64 -0.97
N GLY A 111 4.20 -5.69 -0.29
CA GLY A 111 3.78 -4.69 0.70
C GLY A 111 3.59 -3.27 0.15
N SER A 112 3.54 -3.11 -1.19
CA SER A 112 3.56 -1.81 -1.87
C SER A 112 2.57 -1.76 -3.02
N GLY A 113 1.73 -0.73 -3.06
CA GLY A 113 0.77 -0.49 -4.14
C GLY A 113 1.43 -0.26 -5.51
N PRO A 114 2.31 0.73 -5.64
CA PRO A 114 3.02 1.00 -6.91
C PRO A 114 3.83 -0.20 -7.42
N ALA A 115 4.49 -0.96 -6.54
CA ALA A 115 5.22 -2.16 -6.92
C ALA A 115 4.27 -3.25 -7.45
N THR A 116 3.08 -3.38 -6.84
CA THR A 116 2.04 -4.32 -7.31
C THR A 116 1.53 -3.92 -8.70
N VAL A 117 1.23 -2.63 -8.91
CA VAL A 117 0.83 -2.12 -10.25
C VAL A 117 1.89 -2.40 -11.29
N ALA A 118 3.15 -2.12 -10.99
CA ALA A 118 4.25 -2.34 -11.92
C ALA A 118 4.42 -3.82 -12.28
N ALA A 119 4.48 -4.70 -11.27
CA ALA A 119 4.77 -6.12 -11.46
C ALA A 119 3.60 -6.88 -12.11
N VAL A 120 2.37 -6.64 -11.63
CA VAL A 120 1.18 -7.31 -12.19
C VAL A 120 0.76 -6.65 -13.48
N GLY A 121 0.78 -5.32 -13.54
CA GLY A 121 0.33 -4.54 -14.71
C GLY A 121 1.19 -4.78 -15.95
N SER A 122 2.51 -4.76 -15.82
CA SER A 122 3.41 -4.98 -16.96
C SER A 122 3.16 -6.30 -17.69
N MET A 123 2.66 -7.30 -16.98
CA MET A 123 2.38 -8.63 -17.53
C MET A 123 0.92 -8.78 -17.94
N THR A 124 -0.04 -8.33 -17.11
CA THR A 124 -1.46 -8.63 -17.34
C THR A 124 -2.12 -7.68 -18.34
N ILE A 125 -1.70 -6.41 -18.39
CA ILE A 125 -2.30 -5.43 -19.31
C ILE A 125 -2.16 -5.88 -20.77
N PRO A 126 -0.96 -6.24 -21.28
CA PRO A 126 -0.82 -6.75 -22.65
C PRO A 126 -1.69 -7.97 -22.93
N ILE A 127 -1.70 -8.95 -22.01
CA ILE A 127 -2.50 -10.19 -22.16
C ILE A 127 -3.99 -9.85 -22.30
N LEU A 128 -4.54 -9.01 -21.42
CA LEU A 128 -5.94 -8.66 -21.47
C LEU A 128 -6.31 -7.84 -22.71
N MET A 129 -5.38 -7.00 -23.19
CA MET A 129 -5.57 -6.29 -24.46
C MET A 129 -5.63 -7.25 -25.66
N GLU A 130 -4.79 -8.26 -25.72
CA GLU A 130 -4.82 -9.29 -26.74
C GLU A 130 -6.13 -10.09 -26.71
N LEU A 131 -6.71 -10.28 -25.53
CA LEU A 131 -8.02 -10.90 -25.32
C LEU A 131 -9.20 -9.98 -25.67
N GLY A 132 -8.94 -8.74 -26.14
CA GLY A 132 -9.98 -7.81 -26.60
C GLY A 132 -10.59 -6.92 -25.52
N TYR A 133 -10.03 -6.89 -24.32
CA TYR A 133 -10.50 -5.95 -23.29
C TYR A 133 -10.10 -4.50 -23.60
N ASP A 134 -10.96 -3.55 -23.21
CA ASP A 134 -10.65 -2.11 -23.32
C ASP A 134 -9.38 -1.76 -22.52
N LYS A 135 -8.39 -1.20 -23.23
CA LYS A 135 -7.10 -0.81 -22.65
C LYS A 135 -7.25 0.08 -21.42
N LYS A 136 -8.17 1.07 -21.46
CA LYS A 136 -8.41 1.98 -20.33
C LYS A 136 -9.01 1.24 -19.13
N PHE A 137 -9.93 0.30 -19.38
CA PHE A 137 -10.54 -0.52 -18.32
C PHE A 137 -9.50 -1.39 -17.62
N VAL A 138 -8.71 -2.14 -18.38
CA VAL A 138 -7.69 -3.02 -17.81
C VAL A 138 -6.66 -2.23 -17.01
N THR A 139 -6.20 -1.10 -17.56
CA THR A 139 -5.26 -0.20 -16.88
C THR A 139 -5.85 0.32 -15.56
N ALA A 140 -7.14 0.71 -15.56
CA ALA A 140 -7.82 1.16 -14.36
C ALA A 140 -7.99 0.04 -13.33
N VAL A 141 -8.33 -1.20 -13.75
CA VAL A 141 -8.42 -2.37 -12.85
C VAL A 141 -7.09 -2.61 -12.15
N VAL A 142 -5.99 -2.62 -12.90
CA VAL A 142 -4.65 -2.84 -12.33
C VAL A 142 -4.25 -1.72 -11.37
N ALA A 143 -4.50 -0.46 -11.75
CA ALA A 143 -4.18 0.70 -10.91
C ALA A 143 -4.92 0.63 -9.56
N VAL A 144 -6.23 0.35 -9.58
CA VAL A 144 -7.06 0.28 -8.36
C VAL A 144 -6.73 -0.97 -7.54
N ALA A 145 -6.66 -2.14 -8.19
CA ALA A 145 -6.34 -3.39 -7.51
C ALA A 145 -4.92 -3.38 -6.91
N GLY A 146 -4.00 -2.60 -7.50
CA GLY A 146 -2.67 -2.39 -6.92
C GLY A 146 -2.70 -1.74 -5.53
N GLY A 147 -3.74 -0.96 -5.20
CA GLY A 147 -3.96 -0.43 -3.85
C GLY A 147 -4.10 -1.51 -2.77
N LEU A 148 -4.54 -2.73 -3.15
CA LEU A 148 -4.56 -3.88 -2.24
C LEU A 148 -3.18 -4.27 -1.74
N GLY A 149 -2.12 -3.92 -2.48
CA GLY A 149 -0.74 -4.21 -2.12
C GLY A 149 -0.22 -3.51 -0.87
N VAL A 150 -0.93 -2.51 -0.36
CA VAL A 150 -0.61 -1.87 0.93
C VAL A 150 -1.56 -2.26 2.04
N ILE A 151 -2.60 -3.03 1.74
CA ILE A 151 -3.64 -3.43 2.70
C ILE A 151 -3.48 -4.89 3.11
N ILE A 152 -3.22 -5.77 2.13
CA ILE A 152 -2.94 -7.18 2.42
C ILE A 152 -1.53 -7.31 3.03
N PRO A 153 -1.41 -7.99 4.19
CA PRO A 153 -0.10 -8.18 4.82
C PRO A 153 0.81 -9.15 4.03
N PRO A 154 2.16 -8.97 4.13
CA PRO A 154 2.81 -7.89 4.86
C PRO A 154 2.69 -6.54 4.15
N SER A 155 2.52 -5.47 4.92
CA SER A 155 2.26 -4.11 4.44
C SER A 155 3.25 -3.13 5.04
N ILE A 156 3.94 -2.37 4.20
CA ILE A 156 4.86 -1.31 4.65
C ILE A 156 4.11 -0.23 5.44
N PRO A 157 2.94 0.29 5.00
CA PRO A 157 2.13 1.22 5.78
C PRO A 157 1.74 0.72 7.18
N PHE A 158 1.41 -0.57 7.34
CA PHE A 158 1.12 -1.11 8.67
C PHE A 158 2.35 -1.14 9.58
N ILE A 159 3.55 -1.43 9.03
CA ILE A 159 4.79 -1.33 9.80
C ILE A 159 4.98 0.13 10.28
N MET A 160 4.77 1.10 9.38
CA MET A 160 4.92 2.53 9.70
C MET A 160 3.91 2.98 10.75
N TYR A 161 2.65 2.55 10.63
CA TYR A 161 1.62 2.86 11.61
C TYR A 161 1.94 2.22 12.97
N GLY A 162 2.29 0.94 13.00
CA GLY A 162 2.67 0.25 14.25
C GLY A 162 3.81 0.96 14.97
N MET A 163 4.82 1.43 14.23
CA MET A 163 5.91 2.24 14.81
C MET A 163 5.45 3.61 15.32
N ALA A 164 4.58 4.28 14.59
CA ALA A 164 4.10 5.62 14.94
C ALA A 164 3.10 5.62 16.10
N ALA A 165 2.26 4.60 16.17
CA ALA A 165 1.22 4.42 17.16
C ALA A 165 1.68 3.63 18.41
N GLY A 166 2.80 2.91 18.31
CA GLY A 166 3.27 1.99 19.37
C GLY A 166 2.51 0.66 19.40
N GLU A 167 1.85 0.29 18.29
CA GLU A 167 1.01 -0.89 18.18
C GLU A 167 1.74 -2.10 17.57
N SER A 168 1.23 -3.29 17.83
CA SER A 168 1.75 -4.55 17.30
C SER A 168 1.62 -4.62 15.78
N VAL A 169 2.75 -4.73 15.08
CA VAL A 169 2.77 -4.90 13.62
C VAL A 169 2.13 -6.23 13.20
N SER A 170 2.29 -7.28 14.02
CA SER A 170 1.67 -8.59 13.75
C SER A 170 0.15 -8.52 13.80
N ASP A 171 -0.40 -7.80 14.80
CA ASP A 171 -1.85 -7.65 14.95
C ASP A 171 -2.43 -6.78 13.82
N LEU A 172 -1.73 -5.71 13.42
CA LEU A 172 -2.09 -4.91 12.24
C LEU A 172 -2.10 -5.76 10.96
N PHE A 173 -1.18 -6.70 10.82
CA PHE A 173 -1.17 -7.62 9.68
C PHE A 173 -2.37 -8.56 9.71
N ILE A 174 -2.73 -9.11 10.89
CA ILE A 174 -3.93 -9.94 11.04
C ILE A 174 -5.19 -9.11 10.71
N ALA A 175 -5.28 -7.90 11.24
CA ALA A 175 -6.41 -7.00 11.08
C ALA A 175 -6.63 -6.55 9.61
N GLY A 176 -5.58 -6.53 8.78
CA GLY A 176 -5.64 -6.13 7.36
C GLY A 176 -6.21 -7.18 6.42
N ILE A 177 -6.32 -8.46 6.84
CA ILE A 177 -6.72 -9.57 5.94
C ILE A 177 -8.16 -9.40 5.47
N ILE A 178 -9.12 -9.32 6.40
CA ILE A 178 -10.55 -9.25 6.05
C ILE A 178 -10.87 -7.96 5.27
N PRO A 179 -10.37 -6.76 5.67
CA PRO A 179 -10.50 -5.55 4.87
C PRO A 179 -10.00 -5.70 3.43
N GLY A 180 -8.82 -6.28 3.23
CA GLY A 180 -8.26 -6.50 1.90
C GLY A 180 -9.10 -7.46 1.06
N LEU A 181 -9.61 -8.55 1.64
CA LEU A 181 -10.51 -9.49 0.96
C LEU A 181 -11.86 -8.84 0.62
N LEU A 182 -12.41 -8.01 1.51
CA LEU A 182 -13.65 -7.26 1.27
C LEU A 182 -13.49 -6.32 0.08
N ILE A 183 -12.42 -5.54 0.05
CA ILE A 183 -12.14 -4.60 -1.05
C ILE A 183 -11.94 -5.38 -2.36
N GLY A 184 -11.12 -6.42 -2.36
CA GLY A 184 -10.91 -7.28 -3.53
C GLY A 184 -12.22 -7.87 -4.05
N GLY A 185 -13.10 -8.34 -3.16
CA GLY A 185 -14.44 -8.85 -3.50
C GLY A 185 -15.33 -7.79 -4.16
N LEU A 186 -15.36 -6.58 -3.61
CA LEU A 186 -16.14 -5.46 -4.18
C LEU A 186 -15.60 -5.03 -5.55
N LEU A 187 -14.28 -5.01 -5.74
CA LEU A 187 -13.68 -4.73 -7.04
C LEU A 187 -14.02 -5.82 -8.07
N MET A 188 -14.03 -7.10 -7.66
CA MET A 188 -14.47 -8.21 -8.54
C MET A 188 -15.95 -8.08 -8.91
N ILE A 189 -16.82 -7.68 -7.99
CA ILE A 189 -18.25 -7.42 -8.28
C ILE A 189 -18.38 -6.34 -9.36
N TYR A 190 -17.62 -5.24 -9.25
CA TYR A 190 -17.61 -4.22 -10.29
C TYR A 190 -17.08 -4.75 -11.63
N ALA A 191 -16.00 -5.52 -11.64
CA ALA A 191 -15.45 -6.11 -12.85
C ALA A 191 -16.47 -7.01 -13.56
N ILE A 192 -17.22 -7.82 -12.81
CA ILE A 192 -18.31 -8.67 -13.33
C ILE A 192 -19.44 -7.82 -13.93
N TYR A 193 -19.85 -6.75 -13.22
CA TYR A 193 -20.85 -5.81 -13.73
C TYR A 193 -20.41 -5.16 -15.05
N TYR A 194 -19.16 -4.69 -15.10
CA TYR A 194 -18.58 -4.06 -16.27
C TYR A 194 -18.56 -4.99 -17.49
N CYS A 195 -18.05 -6.19 -17.33
CA CYS A 195 -17.93 -7.19 -18.41
C CYS A 195 -19.30 -7.70 -18.88
N LYS A 196 -20.29 -7.79 -17.98
CA LYS A 196 -21.68 -8.10 -18.39
C LYS A 196 -22.30 -6.98 -19.22
N LYS A 197 -21.98 -5.71 -18.92
CA LYS A 197 -22.55 -4.54 -19.60
C LYS A 197 -21.92 -4.27 -20.97
N TYR A 198 -20.60 -4.41 -21.08
CA TYR A 198 -19.84 -4.04 -22.29
C TYR A 198 -19.47 -5.26 -23.15
N GLY A 199 -19.67 -6.47 -22.65
CA GLY A 199 -19.33 -7.72 -23.33
C GLY A 199 -17.86 -8.10 -23.20
N GLU A 200 -17.55 -9.32 -23.61
CA GLU A 200 -16.19 -9.89 -23.63
C GLU A 200 -16.05 -10.71 -24.91
N ASP A 201 -14.85 -10.78 -25.47
CA ASP A 201 -14.51 -11.64 -26.61
C ASP A 201 -14.31 -13.08 -26.10
N LYS A 202 -15.43 -13.82 -25.99
CA LYS A 202 -15.45 -15.17 -25.43
C LYS A 202 -14.63 -16.16 -26.25
N GLU A 203 -14.48 -15.93 -27.57
CA GLU A 203 -13.72 -16.83 -28.44
C GLU A 203 -12.23 -16.73 -28.15
N LYS A 204 -11.68 -15.53 -28.12
CA LYS A 204 -10.27 -15.30 -27.76
C LYS A 204 -9.93 -15.77 -26.35
N ILE A 205 -10.83 -15.49 -25.40
CA ILE A 205 -10.66 -15.94 -24.01
C ILE A 205 -10.66 -17.47 -23.96
N ALA A 206 -11.59 -18.14 -24.65
CA ALA A 206 -11.67 -19.59 -24.68
C ALA A 206 -10.44 -20.23 -25.33
N GLU A 207 -9.90 -19.62 -26.38
CA GLU A 207 -8.67 -20.10 -27.03
C GLU A 207 -7.47 -20.01 -26.07
N GLU A 208 -7.24 -18.87 -25.44
CA GLU A 208 -6.10 -18.69 -24.53
C GLU A 208 -6.20 -19.56 -23.27
N ILE A 209 -7.40 -19.63 -22.68
CA ILE A 209 -7.66 -20.53 -21.55
C ILE A 209 -7.58 -21.98 -21.98
N GLY A 210 -7.96 -22.31 -23.24
CA GLY A 210 -7.76 -23.62 -23.82
C GLY A 210 -6.30 -24.04 -23.87
N LYS A 211 -5.40 -23.14 -24.27
CA LYS A 211 -3.94 -23.36 -24.23
C LYS A 211 -3.44 -23.61 -22.81
N LEU A 212 -3.95 -22.84 -21.83
CA LEU A 212 -3.60 -23.02 -20.44
C LEU A 212 -4.12 -24.34 -19.87
N HIS A 213 -5.36 -24.72 -20.20
CA HIS A 213 -5.96 -26.00 -19.81
C HIS A 213 -5.30 -27.20 -20.48
N ALA A 214 -4.80 -27.06 -21.71
CA ALA A 214 -4.05 -28.11 -22.40
C ALA A 214 -2.75 -28.49 -21.68
N LYS A 215 -2.17 -27.57 -20.87
CA LYS A 215 -1.04 -27.91 -20.00
C LYS A 215 -1.42 -28.88 -18.88
N GLY A 216 -2.70 -28.96 -18.53
CA GLY A 216 -3.22 -29.77 -17.43
C GLY A 216 -3.07 -29.09 -16.06
N PHE A 217 -4.06 -29.31 -15.20
CA PHE A 217 -4.15 -28.69 -13.86
C PHE A 217 -2.89 -28.95 -13.01
N LEU A 218 -2.48 -30.23 -12.92
CA LEU A 218 -1.34 -30.61 -12.09
C LEU A 218 -0.05 -29.93 -12.53
N LYS A 219 0.15 -29.68 -13.83
CA LYS A 219 1.32 -29.00 -14.35
C LYS A 219 1.31 -27.51 -13.99
N VAL A 220 0.17 -26.82 -14.21
CA VAL A 220 0.00 -25.41 -13.85
C VAL A 220 0.18 -25.21 -12.33
N LEU A 221 -0.43 -26.06 -11.52
CA LEU A 221 -0.30 -26.02 -10.07
C LEU A 221 1.15 -26.28 -9.62
N LYS A 222 1.82 -27.29 -10.19
CA LYS A 222 3.24 -27.59 -9.88
C LYS A 222 4.16 -26.45 -10.25
N GLU A 223 3.95 -25.82 -11.42
CA GLU A 223 4.74 -24.66 -11.86
C GLU A 223 4.52 -23.43 -10.98
N SER A 224 3.35 -23.26 -10.39
CA SER A 224 2.98 -22.09 -9.57
C SER A 224 3.03 -22.36 -8.08
N PHE A 225 3.28 -23.60 -7.66
CA PHE A 225 3.24 -24.03 -6.26
C PHE A 225 4.10 -23.15 -5.37
N PHE A 226 5.34 -22.92 -5.76
CA PHE A 226 6.25 -22.08 -4.98
C PHE A 226 5.85 -20.60 -4.97
N ALA A 227 5.20 -20.11 -6.02
CA ALA A 227 4.66 -18.76 -6.03
C ALA A 227 3.50 -18.60 -5.03
N LEU A 228 2.58 -19.57 -4.98
CA LEU A 228 1.48 -19.61 -4.03
C LEU A 228 1.94 -19.81 -2.59
N LEU A 229 3.02 -20.57 -2.40
CA LEU A 229 3.56 -20.85 -1.06
C LEU A 229 4.25 -19.63 -0.44
N SER A 230 4.69 -18.64 -1.23
CA SER A 230 5.40 -17.47 -0.72
C SER A 230 4.62 -16.69 0.34
N PRO A 231 3.38 -16.19 0.08
CA PRO A 231 2.62 -15.50 1.12
C PRO A 231 2.28 -16.41 2.30
N VAL A 232 2.06 -17.70 2.04
CA VAL A 232 1.74 -18.68 3.11
C VAL A 232 2.92 -18.85 4.07
N ILE A 233 4.16 -18.91 3.57
CA ILE A 233 5.35 -19.00 4.42
C ILE A 233 5.50 -17.71 5.23
N ILE A 234 5.42 -16.54 4.58
CA ILE A 234 5.62 -15.26 5.25
C ILE A 234 4.59 -15.07 6.37
N LEU A 235 3.31 -15.19 6.04
CA LEU A 235 2.23 -15.01 7.01
C LEU A 235 2.18 -16.14 8.03
N GLY A 236 2.45 -17.38 7.60
CA GLY A 236 2.50 -18.52 8.50
C GLY A 236 3.58 -18.38 9.56
N CYS A 237 4.78 -17.91 9.21
CA CYS A 237 5.84 -17.64 10.18
C CYS A 237 5.47 -16.54 11.18
N ILE A 238 4.81 -15.47 10.71
CA ILE A 238 4.40 -14.35 11.57
C ILE A 238 3.28 -14.78 12.52
N TYR A 239 2.20 -15.39 11.98
CA TYR A 239 1.01 -15.73 12.78
C TYR A 239 1.21 -16.91 13.72
N SER A 240 2.16 -17.81 13.42
CA SER A 240 2.56 -18.87 14.36
C SER A 240 3.51 -18.37 15.47
N GLY A 241 3.97 -17.11 15.41
CA GLY A 241 4.93 -16.55 16.35
C GLY A 241 6.35 -17.10 16.18
N ILE A 242 6.63 -17.89 15.13
CA ILE A 242 7.97 -18.45 14.84
C ILE A 242 8.94 -17.34 14.44
N ALA A 243 8.47 -16.31 13.73
CA ALA A 243 9.28 -15.20 13.28
C ALA A 243 8.55 -13.86 13.47
N SER A 244 9.29 -12.84 13.87
CA SER A 244 8.84 -11.45 13.83
C SER A 244 8.65 -10.99 12.39
N PRO A 245 7.89 -9.90 12.14
CA PRO A 245 7.74 -9.33 10.79
C PRO A 245 9.08 -9.06 10.08
N THR A 246 10.10 -8.65 10.83
CA THR A 246 11.45 -8.38 10.28
C THR A 246 12.15 -9.68 9.87
N GLU A 247 12.11 -10.71 10.69
CA GLU A 247 12.68 -12.01 10.36
C GLU A 247 11.95 -12.67 9.19
N ALA A 248 10.63 -12.57 9.15
CA ALA A 248 9.83 -13.06 8.03
C ALA A 248 10.19 -12.34 6.71
N ALA A 249 10.50 -11.03 6.77
CA ALA A 249 10.98 -10.29 5.61
C ALA A 249 12.32 -10.82 5.09
N VAL A 250 13.26 -11.16 5.99
CA VAL A 250 14.54 -11.80 5.62
C VAL A 250 14.30 -13.18 5.01
N ILE A 251 13.44 -14.01 5.64
CA ILE A 251 13.05 -15.32 5.10
C ILE A 251 12.47 -15.17 3.69
N SER A 252 11.64 -14.16 3.45
CA SER A 252 11.04 -13.92 2.13
C SER A 252 12.08 -13.60 1.05
N VAL A 253 13.17 -12.87 1.39
CA VAL A 253 14.28 -12.59 0.46
C VAL A 253 14.98 -13.88 0.05
N PHE A 254 15.38 -14.69 1.04
CA PHE A 254 16.05 -15.97 0.74
C PHE A 254 15.15 -16.91 -0.04
N TYR A 255 13.88 -17.01 0.34
CA TYR A 255 12.88 -17.80 -0.38
C TYR A 255 12.76 -17.34 -1.85
N ALA A 256 12.59 -16.04 -2.08
CA ALA A 256 12.51 -15.47 -3.41
C ALA A 256 13.76 -15.75 -4.26
N LEU A 257 14.95 -15.58 -3.68
CA LEU A 257 16.22 -15.86 -4.36
C LEU A 257 16.35 -17.34 -4.72
N ILE A 258 16.10 -18.25 -3.77
CA ILE A 258 16.18 -19.70 -4.01
C ILE A 258 15.27 -20.13 -5.15
N ILE A 259 14.02 -19.65 -5.13
CA ILE A 259 13.05 -20.02 -6.18
C ILE A 259 13.44 -19.45 -7.53
N SER A 260 13.81 -18.17 -7.58
CA SER A 260 14.11 -17.48 -8.83
C SER A 260 15.41 -17.97 -9.47
N LEU A 261 16.42 -18.36 -8.67
CA LEU A 261 17.72 -18.85 -9.16
C LEU A 261 17.70 -20.34 -9.52
N PHE A 262 17.16 -21.18 -8.62
CA PHE A 262 17.32 -22.63 -8.74
C PHE A 262 16.10 -23.35 -9.30
N ILE A 263 14.89 -22.90 -8.97
CA ILE A 263 13.63 -23.57 -9.38
C ILE A 263 13.14 -22.99 -10.70
N TYR A 264 12.87 -21.69 -10.76
CA TYR A 264 12.37 -21.04 -11.98
C TYR A 264 13.48 -20.64 -12.95
N ARG A 265 14.70 -20.47 -12.45
CA ARG A 265 15.89 -20.11 -13.25
C ARG A 265 15.70 -18.88 -14.13
N THR A 266 14.91 -17.94 -13.63
CA THR A 266 14.58 -16.68 -14.31
C THR A 266 15.62 -15.61 -14.05
N ILE A 267 16.32 -15.67 -12.91
CA ILE A 267 17.38 -14.76 -12.52
C ILE A 267 18.73 -15.49 -12.60
N GLN A 268 19.77 -14.82 -13.10
CA GLN A 268 21.13 -15.32 -13.08
C GLN A 268 21.90 -14.68 -11.92
N VAL A 269 22.86 -15.40 -11.33
CA VAL A 269 23.66 -14.90 -10.19
C VAL A 269 24.32 -13.55 -10.48
N LYS A 270 24.79 -13.34 -11.72
CA LYS A 270 25.37 -12.05 -12.17
C LYS A 270 24.39 -10.86 -12.06
N ASN A 271 23.08 -11.11 -12.07
CA ASN A 271 22.06 -10.06 -12.03
C ASN A 271 21.70 -9.67 -10.60
N ILE A 272 22.12 -10.44 -9.57
CA ILE A 272 21.77 -10.19 -8.17
C ILE A 272 22.24 -8.80 -7.72
N TRP A 273 23.47 -8.42 -8.08
CA TRP A 273 23.99 -7.10 -7.74
C TRP A 273 23.12 -5.97 -8.29
N GLY A 274 22.67 -6.08 -9.55
CA GLY A 274 21.75 -5.10 -10.16
C GLY A 274 20.41 -5.02 -9.41
N ILE A 275 19.90 -6.15 -8.94
CA ILE A 275 18.65 -6.21 -8.15
C ILE A 275 18.83 -5.53 -6.79
N ILE A 276 19.95 -5.75 -6.11
CA ILE A 276 20.27 -5.10 -4.85
C ILE A 276 20.37 -3.59 -5.03
N VAL A 277 21.08 -3.12 -6.07
CA VAL A 277 21.21 -1.70 -6.38
C VAL A 277 19.83 -1.07 -6.68
N GLU A 278 18.98 -1.74 -7.46
CA GLU A 278 17.62 -1.28 -7.75
C GLU A 278 16.76 -1.22 -6.47
N SER A 279 16.83 -2.24 -5.63
CA SER A 279 16.15 -2.24 -4.33
C SER A 279 16.62 -1.06 -3.47
N THR A 280 17.93 -0.85 -3.38
CA THR A 280 18.49 0.28 -2.61
C THR A 280 18.00 1.63 -3.14
N ARG A 281 17.97 1.82 -4.46
CA ARG A 281 17.43 3.05 -5.07
C ARG A 281 15.94 3.26 -4.76
N THR A 282 15.20 2.18 -4.57
CA THR A 282 13.77 2.23 -4.26
C THR A 282 13.52 2.60 -2.81
N TYR A 283 14.24 1.98 -1.84
CA TYR A 283 13.94 2.21 -0.43
C TYR A 283 14.76 3.34 0.23
N ALA A 284 15.92 3.71 -0.30
CA ALA A 284 16.74 4.74 0.32
C ALA A 284 16.03 6.11 0.43
N PRO A 285 15.29 6.60 -0.59
CA PRO A 285 14.46 7.78 -0.45
C PRO A 285 13.38 7.64 0.63
N LEU A 286 12.79 6.45 0.77
CA LEU A 286 11.77 6.19 1.79
C LEU A 286 12.35 6.30 3.20
N LEU A 287 13.57 5.81 3.45
CA LEU A 287 14.24 5.96 4.76
C LEU A 287 14.50 7.43 5.09
N PHE A 288 14.87 8.25 4.10
CA PHE A 288 15.09 9.67 4.33
C PHE A 288 13.78 10.42 4.64
N ILE A 289 12.70 10.13 3.92
CA ILE A 289 11.37 10.67 4.22
C ILE A 289 10.94 10.26 5.64
N LEU A 290 11.16 9.00 6.00
CA LEU A 290 10.85 8.46 7.32
C LEU A 290 11.60 9.22 8.43
N ALA A 291 12.91 9.37 8.30
CA ALA A 291 13.72 10.09 9.26
C ALA A 291 13.19 11.53 9.49
N ALA A 292 12.91 12.24 8.39
CA ALA A 292 12.37 13.59 8.43
C ALA A 292 10.97 13.63 9.06
N SER A 293 10.10 12.66 8.74
CA SER A 293 8.73 12.58 9.27
C SER A 293 8.73 12.33 10.79
N ILE A 294 9.59 11.42 11.27
CA ILE A 294 9.70 11.14 12.71
C ILE A 294 10.21 12.38 13.46
N ALA A 295 11.20 13.07 12.92
CA ALA A 295 11.68 14.32 13.52
C ALA A 295 10.57 15.38 13.58
N PHE A 296 9.83 15.55 12.48
CA PHE A 296 8.69 16.47 12.41
C PHE A 296 7.59 16.10 13.42
N SER A 297 7.21 14.84 13.49
CA SER A 297 6.23 14.35 14.45
C SER A 297 6.62 14.66 15.91
N ARG A 298 7.91 14.46 16.26
CA ARG A 298 8.43 14.83 17.60
C ARG A 298 8.37 16.35 17.86
N VAL A 299 8.67 17.16 16.85
CA VAL A 299 8.54 18.63 16.96
C VAL A 299 7.08 19.03 17.16
N LEU A 300 6.15 18.45 16.41
CA LEU A 300 4.70 18.69 16.59
C LEU A 300 4.22 18.30 18.00
N THR A 301 4.74 17.20 18.53
CA THR A 301 4.44 16.77 19.91
C THR A 301 4.96 17.79 20.94
N LEU A 302 6.18 18.29 20.77
CA LEU A 302 6.73 19.37 21.63
C LEU A 302 5.94 20.68 21.52
N MET A 303 5.35 20.96 20.35
CA MET A 303 4.45 22.11 20.13
C MET A 303 3.02 21.84 20.65
N GLN A 304 2.75 20.66 21.22
CA GLN A 304 1.42 20.25 21.71
C GLN A 304 0.34 20.28 20.62
N VAL A 305 0.73 20.05 19.36
CA VAL A 305 -0.21 20.05 18.23
C VAL A 305 -1.29 18.97 18.37
N PRO A 306 -0.98 17.70 18.74
CA PRO A 306 -2.00 16.68 18.93
C PRO A 306 -3.07 17.10 19.94
N GLN A 307 -2.66 17.68 21.06
CA GLN A 307 -3.56 18.14 22.13
C GLN A 307 -4.46 19.28 21.65
N ALA A 308 -3.88 20.29 21.01
CA ALA A 308 -4.62 21.43 20.49
C ALA A 308 -5.65 21.04 19.42
N VAL A 309 -5.30 20.10 18.53
CA VAL A 309 -6.20 19.60 17.50
C VAL A 309 -7.32 18.73 18.11
N SER A 310 -6.99 17.86 19.08
CA SER A 310 -7.96 17.04 19.79
C SER A 310 -8.99 17.90 20.52
N GLU A 311 -8.52 18.85 21.31
CA GLU A 311 -9.39 19.79 22.05
C GLU A 311 -10.30 20.58 21.10
N TRP A 312 -9.77 21.08 20.00
CA TRP A 312 -10.57 21.81 19.02
C TRP A 312 -11.64 20.94 18.38
N ILE A 313 -11.31 19.70 17.96
CA ILE A 313 -12.27 18.78 17.34
C ILE A 313 -13.35 18.39 18.33
N LEU A 314 -12.99 17.98 19.55
CA LEU A 314 -13.94 17.50 20.57
C LEU A 314 -14.83 18.61 21.11
N THR A 315 -14.35 19.87 21.09
CA THR A 315 -15.18 21.02 21.49
C THR A 315 -16.24 21.36 20.42
N HIS A 316 -15.90 21.18 19.13
CA HIS A 316 -16.81 21.58 18.05
C HIS A 316 -17.70 20.44 17.54
N PHE A 317 -17.28 19.18 17.75
CA PHE A 317 -18.02 17.99 17.30
C PHE A 317 -18.28 17.04 18.46
N SER A 318 -19.55 16.88 18.83
CA SER A 318 -19.95 15.97 19.93
C SER A 318 -20.31 14.55 19.45
N ASN A 319 -20.52 14.36 18.14
CA ASN A 319 -20.96 13.08 17.60
C ASN A 319 -19.76 12.30 17.03
N PRO A 320 -19.43 11.11 17.58
CA PRO A 320 -18.32 10.27 17.09
C PRO A 320 -18.40 9.95 15.60
N ILE A 321 -19.60 9.73 15.07
CA ILE A 321 -19.80 9.43 13.64
C ILE A 321 -19.34 10.62 12.78
N VAL A 322 -19.67 11.85 13.18
CA VAL A 322 -19.26 13.06 12.46
C VAL A 322 -17.75 13.22 12.50
N ILE A 323 -17.13 12.97 13.67
CA ILE A 323 -15.67 13.03 13.84
C ILE A 323 -15.00 12.04 12.87
N LEU A 324 -15.45 10.79 12.83
CA LEU A 324 -14.90 9.76 11.93
C LEU A 324 -15.09 10.11 10.45
N ILE A 325 -16.22 10.71 10.07
CA ILE A 325 -16.44 11.16 8.69
C ILE A 325 -15.47 12.29 8.34
N VAL A 326 -15.30 13.27 9.22
CA VAL A 326 -14.37 14.41 9.01
C VAL A 326 -12.94 13.89 8.88
N ILE A 327 -12.52 12.97 9.75
CA ILE A 327 -11.19 12.34 9.69
C ILE A 327 -11.04 11.58 8.36
N ASN A 328 -12.03 10.81 7.92
CA ASN A 328 -11.97 10.09 6.66
C ASN A 328 -11.83 11.05 5.45
N ILE A 329 -12.60 12.13 5.41
CA ILE A 329 -12.50 13.14 4.35
C ILE A 329 -11.12 13.80 4.35
N PHE A 330 -10.61 14.15 5.54
CA PHE A 330 -9.30 14.73 5.70
C PHE A 330 -8.18 13.78 5.20
N LEU A 331 -8.22 12.51 5.62
CA LEU A 331 -7.26 11.49 5.18
C LEU A 331 -7.31 11.24 3.66
N LEU A 332 -8.51 11.25 3.06
CA LEU A 332 -8.66 11.16 1.61
C LEU A 332 -7.96 12.31 0.90
N ILE A 333 -8.17 13.55 1.35
CA ILE A 333 -7.52 14.72 0.77
C ILE A 333 -6.00 14.62 0.91
N VAL A 334 -5.50 14.23 2.08
CA VAL A 334 -4.06 14.04 2.30
C VAL A 334 -3.50 12.94 1.39
N GLY A 335 -4.17 11.80 1.29
CA GLY A 335 -3.75 10.68 0.44
C GLY A 335 -3.72 11.00 -1.05
N MET A 336 -4.51 12.00 -1.51
CA MET A 336 -4.45 12.48 -2.89
C MET A 336 -3.19 13.30 -3.20
N VAL A 337 -2.53 13.87 -2.16
CA VAL A 337 -1.44 14.85 -2.31
C VAL A 337 -0.09 14.27 -1.88
N MET A 338 -0.06 13.31 -0.95
CA MET A 338 1.18 12.74 -0.43
C MET A 338 1.11 11.23 -0.27
N ASP A 339 2.28 10.59 -0.24
CA ASP A 339 2.40 9.15 -0.05
C ASP A 339 1.91 8.71 1.35
N THR A 340 1.51 7.44 1.46
CA THR A 340 1.02 6.85 2.71
C THR A 340 2.03 6.91 3.83
N THR A 341 3.31 6.66 3.57
CA THR A 341 4.35 6.61 4.60
C THR A 341 4.48 7.92 5.39
N PRO A 342 4.75 9.08 4.76
CA PRO A 342 4.83 10.34 5.49
C PRO A 342 3.48 10.74 6.10
N ALA A 343 2.35 10.47 5.42
CA ALA A 343 1.03 10.76 5.94
C ALA A 343 0.77 10.03 7.27
N ILE A 344 1.05 8.73 7.33
CA ILE A 344 0.90 7.91 8.54
C ILE A 344 1.77 8.44 9.67
N LEU A 345 3.06 8.67 9.43
CA LEU A 345 4.01 9.07 10.47
C LEU A 345 3.70 10.45 11.07
N ILE A 346 3.14 11.36 10.28
CA ILE A 346 2.77 12.70 10.71
C ILE A 346 1.40 12.69 11.40
N LEU A 347 0.43 12.01 10.80
CA LEU A 347 -0.97 12.13 11.23
C LEU A 347 -1.37 11.12 12.30
N SER A 348 -0.72 9.94 12.39
CA SER A 348 -1.06 8.98 13.44
C SER A 348 -0.91 9.56 14.85
N PRO A 349 0.19 10.23 15.24
CA PRO A 349 0.30 10.83 16.56
C PRO A 349 -0.70 11.97 16.83
N ILE A 350 -1.21 12.60 15.77
CA ILE A 350 -2.18 13.70 15.89
C ILE A 350 -3.60 13.16 16.02
N LEU A 351 -3.96 12.17 15.20
CA LEU A 351 -5.34 11.69 15.10
C LEU A 351 -5.64 10.56 16.09
N LEU A 352 -4.65 9.75 16.47
CA LEU A 352 -4.83 8.61 17.38
C LEU A 352 -5.45 9.01 18.73
N PRO A 353 -4.99 10.07 19.42
CA PRO A 353 -5.63 10.51 20.67
C PRO A 353 -7.13 10.84 20.49
N ILE A 354 -7.49 11.47 19.37
CA ILE A 354 -8.87 11.87 19.07
C ILE A 354 -9.77 10.64 18.93
N VAL A 355 -9.31 9.66 18.14
CA VAL A 355 -10.13 8.47 17.86
C VAL A 355 -10.20 7.52 19.04
N THR A 356 -9.16 7.45 19.88
CA THR A 356 -9.19 6.67 21.13
C THR A 356 -10.11 7.29 22.17
N GLU A 357 -10.20 8.61 22.23
CA GLU A 357 -11.11 9.31 23.15
C GLU A 357 -12.59 9.08 22.80
N ILE A 358 -12.91 8.89 21.53
CA ILE A 358 -14.25 8.49 21.09
C ILE A 358 -14.50 6.96 21.14
N GLY A 359 -13.55 6.19 21.69
CA GLY A 359 -13.66 4.75 21.91
C GLY A 359 -13.28 3.87 20.72
N MET A 360 -12.59 4.39 19.71
CA MET A 360 -12.09 3.58 18.58
C MET A 360 -10.79 2.86 18.97
N ASP A 361 -10.72 1.57 18.65
CA ASP A 361 -9.53 0.76 18.87
C ASP A 361 -8.35 1.25 17.99
N PRO A 362 -7.11 1.35 18.53
CA PRO A 362 -5.94 1.83 17.78
C PRO A 362 -5.59 0.99 16.56
N ILE A 363 -5.73 -0.35 16.62
CA ILE A 363 -5.46 -1.24 15.49
C ILE A 363 -6.50 -1.03 14.40
N HIS A 364 -7.78 -0.94 14.80
CA HIS A 364 -8.86 -0.64 13.87
C HIS A 364 -8.66 0.70 13.16
N PHE A 365 -8.25 1.75 13.90
CA PHE A 365 -7.91 3.04 13.32
C PHE A 365 -6.75 2.93 12.32
N GLY A 366 -5.72 2.15 12.65
CA GLY A 366 -4.59 1.90 11.75
C GLY A 366 -5.03 1.27 10.42
N VAL A 367 -5.92 0.28 10.48
CA VAL A 367 -6.50 -0.34 9.28
C VAL A 367 -7.31 0.67 8.48
N MET A 368 -8.21 1.43 9.13
CA MET A 368 -9.00 2.48 8.49
C MET A 368 -8.11 3.51 7.80
N MET A 369 -7.06 3.98 8.48
CA MET A 369 -6.13 4.98 7.96
C MET A 369 -5.37 4.47 6.73
N VAL A 370 -4.84 3.24 6.77
CA VAL A 370 -4.12 2.65 5.62
C VAL A 370 -5.05 2.44 4.43
N VAL A 371 -6.26 1.92 4.66
CA VAL A 371 -7.27 1.74 3.61
C VAL A 371 -7.66 3.07 2.97
N ASN A 372 -7.86 4.10 3.79
CA ASN A 372 -8.21 5.45 3.33
C ASN A 372 -7.09 6.03 2.43
N LEU A 373 -5.86 6.01 2.92
CA LEU A 373 -4.70 6.52 2.16
C LEU A 373 -4.44 5.71 0.89
N ALA A 374 -4.74 4.41 0.88
CA ALA A 374 -4.65 3.57 -0.33
C ALA A 374 -5.60 4.02 -1.44
N ILE A 375 -6.76 4.58 -1.11
CA ILE A 375 -7.65 5.21 -2.09
C ILE A 375 -6.99 6.43 -2.74
N GLY A 376 -6.19 7.17 -1.98
CA GLY A 376 -5.39 8.28 -2.49
C GLY A 376 -4.44 7.90 -3.62
N PHE A 377 -3.92 6.66 -3.63
CA PHE A 377 -3.06 6.17 -4.71
C PHE A 377 -3.73 6.13 -6.10
N VAL A 378 -5.04 6.10 -6.13
CA VAL A 378 -5.83 6.03 -7.38
C VAL A 378 -6.71 7.25 -7.60
N THR A 379 -6.52 8.29 -6.79
CA THR A 379 -7.32 9.53 -6.85
C THR A 379 -6.44 10.73 -7.24
N PRO A 380 -6.78 11.49 -8.31
CA PRO A 380 -6.08 12.72 -8.66
C PRO A 380 -6.10 13.73 -7.49
N PRO A 381 -5.10 14.66 -7.37
CA PRO A 381 -4.19 15.10 -8.42
C PRO A 381 -2.93 14.24 -8.60
N ILE A 382 -2.40 13.58 -7.56
CA ILE A 382 -1.19 12.78 -7.72
C ILE A 382 -1.53 11.34 -8.12
N GLY A 383 -2.08 10.52 -7.21
CA GLY A 383 -2.45 9.15 -7.53
C GLY A 383 -1.28 8.29 -8.01
N VAL A 384 -0.36 7.91 -7.12
CA VAL A 384 0.90 7.24 -7.48
C VAL A 384 0.69 5.98 -8.34
N ASN A 385 -0.34 5.19 -8.05
CA ASN A 385 -0.68 4.01 -8.86
C ASN A 385 -1.13 4.39 -10.27
N LEU A 386 -1.81 5.53 -10.42
CA LEU A 386 -2.21 6.04 -11.74
C LEU A 386 -0.99 6.43 -12.57
N PHE A 387 0.03 7.03 -11.93
CA PHE A 387 1.30 7.34 -12.60
C PHE A 387 2.01 6.09 -13.10
N VAL A 388 2.13 5.06 -12.24
CA VAL A 388 2.75 3.79 -12.64
C VAL A 388 1.95 3.13 -13.77
N ALA A 389 0.63 3.09 -13.68
CA ALA A 389 -0.22 2.52 -14.71
C ALA A 389 -0.14 3.32 -16.03
N SER A 390 -0.06 4.66 -15.95
CA SER A 390 0.15 5.54 -17.10
C SER A 390 1.50 5.27 -17.78
N SER A 391 2.57 5.09 -17.02
CA SER A 391 3.90 4.78 -17.58
C SER A 391 3.95 3.43 -18.29
N LEU A 392 3.13 2.46 -17.89
CA LEU A 392 3.03 1.15 -18.56
C LEU A 392 2.21 1.18 -19.84
N THR A 393 1.27 2.12 -19.97
CA THR A 393 0.26 2.09 -21.02
C THR A 393 0.27 3.33 -21.92
N GLU A 394 1.00 4.37 -21.54
CA GLU A 394 1.02 5.69 -22.18
C GLU A 394 -0.36 6.39 -22.23
N ILE A 395 -1.34 5.91 -21.43
CA ILE A 395 -2.65 6.55 -21.30
C ILE A 395 -2.51 7.73 -20.32
N PRO A 396 -3.07 8.91 -20.65
CA PRO A 396 -3.09 10.06 -19.73
C PRO A 396 -3.73 9.71 -18.38
N ILE A 397 -3.13 10.15 -17.28
CA ILE A 397 -3.57 9.84 -15.91
C ILE A 397 -5.05 10.14 -15.69
N MET A 398 -5.52 11.29 -16.19
CA MET A 398 -6.92 11.69 -16.05
C MET A 398 -7.91 10.76 -16.77
N GLU A 399 -7.49 10.12 -17.85
CA GLU A 399 -8.32 9.13 -18.54
C GLU A 399 -8.41 7.83 -17.78
N ILE A 400 -7.30 7.40 -17.18
CA ILE A 400 -7.27 6.23 -16.28
C ILE A 400 -8.15 6.53 -15.06
N ALA A 401 -8.00 7.69 -14.44
CA ALA A 401 -8.76 8.10 -13.26
C ALA A 401 -10.27 8.14 -13.52
N LYS A 402 -10.71 8.71 -14.67
CA LYS A 402 -12.12 8.69 -15.07
C LYS A 402 -12.68 7.26 -15.19
N LYS A 403 -11.87 6.34 -15.73
CA LYS A 403 -12.27 4.93 -15.87
C LYS A 403 -12.21 4.17 -14.54
N ALA A 404 -11.32 4.56 -13.64
CA ALA A 404 -11.18 4.03 -12.29
C ALA A 404 -12.27 4.51 -11.33
N PHE A 405 -12.91 5.66 -11.60
CA PHE A 405 -13.86 6.30 -10.68
C PHE A 405 -14.94 5.37 -10.12
N PRO A 406 -15.64 4.53 -10.92
CA PRO A 406 -16.62 3.61 -10.35
C PRO A 406 -15.98 2.59 -9.37
N MET A 407 -14.77 2.11 -9.64
CA MET A 407 -14.04 1.21 -8.74
C MET A 407 -13.63 1.91 -7.45
N ILE A 408 -13.26 3.20 -7.54
CA ILE A 408 -12.98 4.03 -6.37
C ILE A 408 -14.23 4.15 -5.49
N VAL A 409 -15.42 4.27 -6.08
CA VAL A 409 -16.69 4.28 -5.31
C VAL A 409 -16.87 2.96 -4.54
N PHE A 410 -16.61 1.80 -5.15
CA PHE A 410 -16.66 0.53 -4.44
C PHE A 410 -15.62 0.43 -3.32
N PHE A 411 -14.44 1.00 -3.53
CA PHE A 411 -13.41 1.09 -2.51
C PHE A 411 -13.84 2.01 -1.34
N LEU A 412 -14.48 3.15 -1.64
CA LEU A 412 -15.07 4.05 -0.63
C LEU A 412 -16.19 3.35 0.17
N ILE A 413 -17.03 2.54 -0.48
CA ILE A 413 -18.03 1.73 0.22
C ILE A 413 -17.34 0.77 1.21
N ALA A 414 -16.26 0.10 0.79
CA ALA A 414 -15.50 -0.74 1.69
C ALA A 414 -14.90 0.05 2.86
N LEU A 415 -14.34 1.24 2.60
CA LEU A 415 -13.81 2.12 3.64
C LEU A 415 -14.87 2.49 4.68
N LEU A 416 -16.08 2.86 4.23
CA LEU A 416 -17.18 3.18 5.14
C LEU A 416 -17.61 1.96 5.97
N LEU A 417 -17.71 0.77 5.36
CA LEU A 417 -18.01 -0.47 6.07
C LEU A 417 -16.92 -0.77 7.12
N ILE A 418 -15.65 -0.65 6.75
CA ILE A 418 -14.52 -0.84 7.67
C ILE A 418 -14.58 0.19 8.79
N THR A 419 -14.81 1.47 8.52
CA THR A 419 -14.86 2.55 9.51
C THR A 419 -15.92 2.32 10.58
N PHE A 420 -17.14 1.87 10.18
CA PHE A 420 -18.27 1.79 11.09
C PHE A 420 -18.54 0.38 11.62
N ILE A 421 -17.86 -0.64 11.12
CA ILE A 421 -18.00 -2.03 11.58
C ILE A 421 -16.63 -2.54 12.06
N PRO A 422 -16.28 -2.30 13.36
CA PRO A 422 -14.97 -2.69 13.90
C PRO A 422 -14.66 -4.18 13.73
N GLY A 423 -15.69 -5.04 13.76
CA GLY A 423 -15.54 -6.47 13.56
C GLY A 423 -14.89 -6.85 12.22
N ILE A 424 -14.95 -6.01 11.19
CA ILE A 424 -14.25 -6.29 9.90
C ILE A 424 -12.73 -6.29 10.08
N SER A 425 -12.21 -5.43 10.96
CA SER A 425 -10.78 -5.35 11.25
C SER A 425 -10.36 -6.24 12.43
N LEU A 426 -11.21 -6.39 13.45
CA LEU A 426 -10.82 -6.97 14.74
C LEU A 426 -11.24 -8.44 14.92
N VAL A 427 -12.04 -9.02 14.02
CA VAL A 427 -12.62 -10.36 14.19
C VAL A 427 -11.57 -11.49 14.23
N LEU A 428 -10.37 -11.27 13.72
CA LEU A 428 -9.29 -12.25 13.72
C LEU A 428 -8.28 -12.04 14.85
N LEU A 429 -8.39 -10.97 15.63
CA LEU A 429 -7.62 -10.67 16.83
C LEU A 429 -8.31 -11.22 18.06
#